data_76e334eafd5a3aa9da325ad285d1acef
#
_entry.id   76e334eafd5a3aa9da325ad285d1acef
#
_cell.length_a   1.000
_cell.length_b   1.000
_cell.length_c   1.000
_cell.angle_alpha   90.00
_cell.angle_beta   90.00
_cell.angle_gamma   90.00
#
_symmetry.space_group_name_H-M   'P 1'
#
loop_
_entity.id
_entity.type
_entity.pdbx_description
1 polymer ?
#
loop_
_entity_poly.entity_id
_entity_poly.type
_entity_poly.pdbx_seq_one_letter_code
_entity_poly.pdbx_strand_id
1 'polypeptide(L)'
;MQKKIMITGATDGIGLETAKMLAQQGHHILIHGRNPTKLSKVETGLSRLSKDAIIESYVADLSSLSEVEALANQIKSKHEELDILINNAGVYKVSEITTKDNLDVRFTVNTIAPYLLTQKLLPLFDANGLIVNLSSAAQSSVDLGAIVSPNPDTLDGPIYAQSKLALTMWSIHLAHQLGDQGPLIIPVNPASFLGSKLVKDAYGLEGNDLGIGADILCRAALSEEFSNASGKYFDNDSGLFKDPHADALNAEKNQKLVTTLDQLLAEQLELKSHSR
;
A
#
# COMPACT_ATOMS: atom_id res chain seq x y z
N MET A 1 5.32 -18.98 -14.25
CA MET A 1 6.32 -17.98 -14.68
C MET A 1 6.75 -17.18 -13.48
N GLN A 2 8.04 -16.87 -13.31
CA GLN A 2 8.53 -16.02 -12.22
C GLN A 2 8.01 -14.58 -12.41
N LYS A 3 7.44 -14.00 -11.37
CA LYS A 3 6.94 -12.61 -11.33
C LYS A 3 7.88 -11.73 -10.50
N LYS A 4 8.02 -10.47 -10.90
CA LYS A 4 8.73 -9.43 -10.16
C LYS A 4 7.73 -8.62 -9.33
N ILE A 5 7.82 -8.76 -8.00
CA ILE A 5 6.79 -8.31 -7.06
C ILE A 5 7.39 -7.37 -6.02
N MET A 6 6.93 -6.13 -5.97
CA MET A 6 7.29 -5.18 -4.91
C MET A 6 6.28 -5.26 -3.76
N ILE A 7 6.77 -5.35 -2.51
CA ILE A 7 5.92 -5.39 -1.30
C ILE A 7 6.38 -4.31 -0.33
N THR A 8 5.52 -3.33 -0.04
CA THR A 8 5.82 -2.35 1.01
C THR A 8 5.48 -2.89 2.40
N GLY A 9 6.30 -2.57 3.41
CA GLY A 9 6.08 -3.07 4.78
C GLY A 9 6.28 -4.57 4.94
N ALA A 10 7.25 -5.15 4.22
CA ALA A 10 7.50 -6.59 4.18
C ALA A 10 8.36 -7.12 5.34
N THR A 11 8.62 -6.33 6.38
CA THR A 11 9.49 -6.75 7.50
C THR A 11 8.73 -7.29 8.70
N ASP A 12 7.41 -7.29 8.68
CA ASP A 12 6.54 -7.76 9.77
C ASP A 12 5.13 -8.06 9.27
N GLY A 13 4.33 -8.75 10.10
CA GLY A 13 2.90 -8.94 9.89
C GLY A 13 2.57 -9.59 8.54
N ILE A 14 1.47 -9.14 7.95
CA ILE A 14 0.93 -9.69 6.70
C ILE A 14 1.95 -9.60 5.56
N GLY A 15 2.65 -8.46 5.44
CA GLY A 15 3.64 -8.26 4.38
C GLY A 15 4.80 -9.25 4.43
N LEU A 16 5.28 -9.60 5.62
CA LEU A 16 6.32 -10.61 5.79
C LEU A 16 5.81 -12.02 5.43
N GLU A 17 4.61 -12.38 5.88
CA GLU A 17 4.04 -13.69 5.55
C GLU A 17 3.75 -13.80 4.04
N THR A 18 3.25 -12.75 3.41
CA THR A 18 3.09 -12.67 1.94
C THR A 18 4.43 -12.86 1.22
N ALA A 19 5.47 -12.15 1.67
CA ALA A 19 6.81 -12.29 1.08
C ALA A 19 7.37 -13.72 1.23
N LYS A 20 7.12 -14.40 2.36
CA LYS A 20 7.50 -15.81 2.54
C LYS A 20 6.78 -16.73 1.57
N MET A 21 5.45 -16.60 1.43
CA MET A 21 4.67 -17.44 0.52
C MET A 21 5.12 -17.26 -0.93
N LEU A 22 5.37 -16.03 -1.36
CA LEU A 22 5.83 -15.73 -2.71
C LEU A 22 7.28 -16.18 -2.96
N ALA A 23 8.17 -16.07 -1.95
CA ALA A 23 9.54 -16.58 -2.04
C ALA A 23 9.58 -18.10 -2.17
N GLN A 24 8.72 -18.82 -1.43
CA GLN A 24 8.58 -20.29 -1.55
C GLN A 24 8.16 -20.72 -2.96
N GLN A 25 7.42 -19.87 -3.67
CA GLN A 25 7.00 -20.10 -5.06
C GLN A 25 8.07 -19.68 -6.09
N GLY A 26 9.24 -19.18 -5.64
CA GLY A 26 10.36 -18.86 -6.52
C GLY A 26 10.23 -17.53 -7.27
N HIS A 27 9.45 -16.59 -6.75
CA HIS A 27 9.31 -15.25 -7.36
C HIS A 27 10.50 -14.33 -7.08
N HIS A 28 10.66 -13.28 -7.89
CA HIS A 28 11.58 -12.17 -7.65
C HIS A 28 10.87 -11.11 -6.80
N ILE A 29 11.31 -10.91 -5.55
CA ILE A 29 10.60 -10.08 -4.58
C ILE A 29 11.46 -8.91 -4.15
N LEU A 30 10.94 -7.70 -4.35
CA LEU A 30 11.48 -6.45 -3.88
C LEU A 30 10.81 -6.13 -2.53
N ILE A 31 11.50 -6.39 -1.42
CA ILE A 31 10.97 -6.14 -0.08
C ILE A 31 11.35 -4.73 0.38
N HIS A 32 10.38 -4.04 0.97
CA HIS A 32 10.60 -2.71 1.54
C HIS A 32 10.35 -2.70 3.05
N GLY A 33 11.18 -1.92 3.76
CA GLY A 33 11.01 -1.63 5.18
C GLY A 33 11.84 -0.43 5.62
N ARG A 34 11.45 0.22 6.73
CA ARG A 34 12.15 1.42 7.23
C ARG A 34 13.37 1.13 8.11
N ASN A 35 13.51 -0.09 8.63
CA ASN A 35 14.64 -0.47 9.48
C ASN A 35 15.62 -1.36 8.70
N PRO A 36 16.83 -0.89 8.36
CA PRO A 36 17.77 -1.62 7.52
C PRO A 36 18.24 -2.94 8.16
N THR A 37 18.44 -2.97 9.48
CA THR A 37 18.88 -4.17 10.18
C THR A 37 17.79 -5.27 10.16
N LYS A 38 16.52 -4.90 10.38
CA LYS A 38 15.40 -5.83 10.31
C LYS A 38 15.21 -6.32 8.88
N LEU A 39 15.32 -5.41 7.90
CA LEU A 39 15.16 -5.72 6.48
C LEU A 39 16.20 -6.71 5.99
N SER A 40 17.49 -6.51 6.34
CA SER A 40 18.57 -7.43 5.97
C SER A 40 18.41 -8.85 6.55
N LYS A 41 17.89 -8.95 7.79
CA LYS A 41 17.55 -10.26 8.38
C LYS A 41 16.43 -10.96 7.61
N VAL A 42 15.41 -10.21 7.20
CA VAL A 42 14.28 -10.73 6.41
C VAL A 42 14.77 -11.19 5.04
N GLU A 43 15.55 -10.38 4.33
CA GLU A 43 16.16 -10.72 3.04
C GLU A 43 16.94 -12.05 3.13
N THR A 44 17.83 -12.17 4.12
CA THR A 44 18.57 -13.41 4.37
C THR A 44 17.66 -14.60 4.65
N GLY A 45 16.58 -14.39 5.39
CA GLY A 45 15.60 -15.45 5.69
C GLY A 45 14.84 -15.91 4.46
N LEU A 46 14.33 -14.98 3.66
CA LEU A 46 13.57 -15.26 2.45
C LEU A 46 14.41 -15.95 1.37
N SER A 47 15.68 -15.54 1.18
CA SER A 47 16.60 -16.14 0.19
C SER A 47 16.89 -17.62 0.45
N ARG A 48 16.57 -18.13 1.64
CA ARG A 48 16.75 -19.56 1.98
C ARG A 48 15.50 -20.41 1.72
N LEU A 49 14.36 -19.78 1.42
CA LEU A 49 13.09 -20.50 1.26
C LEU A 49 12.99 -21.21 -0.09
N SER A 50 13.62 -20.67 -1.13
CA SER A 50 13.68 -21.28 -2.45
C SER A 50 14.96 -20.85 -3.16
N LYS A 51 15.61 -21.79 -3.88
CA LYS A 51 16.79 -21.49 -4.71
C LYS A 51 16.45 -20.66 -5.95
N ASP A 52 15.19 -20.66 -6.34
CA ASP A 52 14.69 -19.94 -7.53
C ASP A 52 14.20 -18.52 -7.15
N ALA A 53 14.05 -18.23 -5.85
CA ALA A 53 13.66 -16.88 -5.41
C ALA A 53 14.83 -15.89 -5.52
N ILE A 54 14.53 -14.70 -6.04
CA ILE A 54 15.43 -13.55 -6.03
C ILE A 54 14.86 -12.55 -5.03
N ILE A 55 15.65 -12.12 -4.05
CA ILE A 55 15.20 -11.17 -3.02
C ILE A 55 16.09 -9.93 -3.08
N GLU A 56 15.46 -8.78 -3.22
CA GLU A 56 16.10 -7.46 -3.14
C GLU A 56 15.47 -6.63 -2.03
N SER A 57 16.24 -5.85 -1.32
CA SER A 57 15.76 -5.02 -0.21
C SER A 57 15.92 -3.53 -0.48
N TYR A 58 14.90 -2.76 -0.06
CA TYR A 58 14.82 -1.31 -0.24
C TYR A 58 14.45 -0.65 1.08
N VAL A 59 15.27 0.29 1.54
CA VAL A 59 15.03 1.04 2.78
C VAL A 59 14.41 2.38 2.46
N ALA A 60 13.26 2.68 3.07
CA ALA A 60 12.64 4.01 3.03
C ALA A 60 11.68 4.17 4.20
N ASP A 61 11.47 5.40 4.68
CA ASP A 61 10.38 5.74 5.59
C ASP A 61 9.22 6.34 4.78
N LEU A 62 8.10 5.61 4.70
CA LEU A 62 6.91 6.07 3.97
C LEU A 62 6.20 7.26 4.62
N SER A 63 6.62 7.70 5.81
CA SER A 63 6.17 8.97 6.39
C SER A 63 6.91 10.19 5.83
N SER A 64 7.92 9.98 4.97
CA SER A 64 8.70 11.01 4.29
C SER A 64 8.48 10.93 2.77
N LEU A 65 7.81 11.91 2.18
CA LEU A 65 7.50 11.92 0.74
C LEU A 65 8.76 11.93 -0.12
N SER A 66 9.85 12.58 0.32
CA SER A 66 11.13 12.54 -0.38
C SER A 66 11.78 11.16 -0.36
N GLU A 67 11.61 10.38 0.71
CA GLU A 67 12.11 9.00 0.74
C GLU A 67 11.27 8.07 -0.13
N VAL A 68 9.94 8.30 -0.23
CA VAL A 68 9.08 7.59 -1.17
C VAL A 68 9.50 7.85 -2.62
N GLU A 69 9.79 9.11 -2.97
CA GLU A 69 10.28 9.46 -4.30
C GLU A 69 11.66 8.83 -4.58
N ALA A 70 12.58 8.88 -3.62
CA ALA A 70 13.90 8.26 -3.73
C ALA A 70 13.78 6.73 -3.91
N LEU A 71 12.87 6.06 -3.17
CA LEU A 71 12.55 4.64 -3.33
C LEU A 71 12.10 4.33 -4.76
N ALA A 72 11.13 5.08 -5.28
CA ALA A 72 10.64 4.88 -6.64
C ALA A 72 11.75 5.07 -7.68
N ASN A 73 12.58 6.10 -7.52
CA ASN A 73 13.70 6.36 -8.41
C ASN A 73 14.78 5.26 -8.34
N GLN A 74 15.07 4.73 -7.14
CA GLN A 74 15.98 3.61 -6.96
C GLN A 74 15.47 2.34 -7.67
N ILE A 75 14.18 2.04 -7.56
CA ILE A 75 13.56 0.90 -8.26
C ILE A 75 13.66 1.10 -9.78
N LYS A 76 13.24 2.25 -10.30
CA LYS A 76 13.32 2.57 -11.74
C LYS A 76 14.72 2.54 -12.31
N SER A 77 15.75 2.85 -11.51
CA SER A 77 17.15 2.79 -11.97
C SER A 77 17.69 1.37 -12.12
N LYS A 78 17.05 0.38 -11.49
CA LYS A 78 17.48 -1.03 -11.50
C LYS A 78 16.57 -1.93 -12.32
N HIS A 79 15.32 -1.54 -12.51
CA HIS A 79 14.31 -2.37 -13.15
C HIS A 79 13.61 -1.62 -14.28
N GLU A 80 13.44 -2.30 -15.40
CA GLU A 80 12.71 -1.79 -16.57
C GLU A 80 11.22 -2.16 -16.52
N GLU A 81 10.87 -3.15 -15.67
CA GLU A 81 9.51 -3.68 -15.53
C GLU A 81 9.22 -4.13 -14.10
N LEU A 82 7.97 -4.03 -13.70
CA LEU A 82 7.37 -4.67 -12.53
C LEU A 82 6.08 -5.38 -12.94
N ASP A 83 5.89 -6.61 -12.46
CA ASP A 83 4.62 -7.31 -12.64
C ASP A 83 3.58 -6.88 -11.60
N ILE A 84 4.00 -6.76 -10.33
CA ILE A 84 3.06 -6.56 -9.22
C ILE A 84 3.65 -5.57 -8.19
N LEU A 85 2.79 -4.63 -7.73
CA LEU A 85 3.03 -3.80 -6.56
C LEU A 85 1.99 -4.12 -5.50
N ILE A 86 2.44 -4.50 -4.30
CA ILE A 86 1.58 -4.69 -3.12
C ILE A 86 1.86 -3.55 -2.13
N ASN A 87 0.98 -2.57 -2.09
CA ASN A 87 0.98 -1.50 -1.10
C ASN A 87 0.37 -2.02 0.21
N ASN A 88 1.19 -2.73 0.99
CA ASN A 88 0.79 -3.37 2.24
C ASN A 88 1.11 -2.52 3.48
N ALA A 89 2.14 -1.67 3.44
CA ALA A 89 2.52 -0.86 4.59
C ALA A 89 1.34 -0.03 5.12
N GLY A 90 1.19 -0.01 6.44
CA GLY A 90 0.14 0.77 7.09
C GLY A 90 0.40 0.98 8.57
N VAL A 91 -0.17 2.04 9.11
CA VAL A 91 -0.10 2.41 10.53
C VAL A 91 -1.49 2.75 11.05
N TYR A 92 -1.74 2.47 12.33
CA TYR A 92 -2.98 2.82 13.04
C TYR A 92 -2.68 3.83 14.14
N LYS A 93 -1.91 3.41 15.12
CA LYS A 93 -1.47 4.24 16.25
C LYS A 93 -0.01 4.61 16.10
N VAL A 94 0.30 5.88 16.27
CA VAL A 94 1.65 6.42 16.14
C VAL A 94 1.96 7.33 17.34
N SER A 95 3.23 7.37 17.76
CA SER A 95 3.68 8.27 18.84
C SER A 95 3.79 9.71 18.35
N GLU A 96 4.28 9.88 17.13
CA GLU A 96 4.42 11.16 16.45
C GLU A 96 3.35 11.26 15.37
N ILE A 97 2.38 12.15 15.54
CA ILE A 97 1.21 12.27 14.64
C ILE A 97 1.57 13.02 13.37
N THR A 98 2.50 13.98 13.45
CA THR A 98 2.87 14.86 12.34
C THR A 98 4.20 14.42 11.72
N THR A 99 4.23 14.32 10.41
CA THR A 99 5.44 14.03 9.62
C THR A 99 6.35 15.26 9.52
N LYS A 100 7.57 15.08 9.01
CA LYS A 100 8.48 16.18 8.65
C LYS A 100 7.89 17.08 7.55
N ASP A 101 6.95 16.57 6.77
CA ASP A 101 6.24 17.27 5.70
C ASP A 101 4.99 18.01 6.23
N ASN A 102 4.84 18.07 7.57
CA ASN A 102 3.69 18.66 8.27
C ASN A 102 2.33 18.04 7.88
N LEU A 103 2.32 16.72 7.64
CA LEU A 103 1.14 15.94 7.32
C LEU A 103 0.84 14.93 8.44
N ASP A 104 -0.40 14.44 8.52
CA ASP A 104 -0.72 13.33 9.43
C ASP A 104 -0.04 12.04 8.96
N VAL A 105 0.70 11.38 9.86
CA VAL A 105 1.46 10.15 9.58
C VAL A 105 0.54 9.05 9.05
N ARG A 106 -0.71 8.96 9.56
CA ARG A 106 -1.67 7.91 9.15
C ARG A 106 -2.15 8.13 7.72
N PHE A 107 -2.49 9.36 7.33
CA PHE A 107 -2.78 9.68 5.92
C PHE A 107 -1.53 9.53 5.05
N THR A 108 -0.38 9.98 5.53
CA THR A 108 0.85 9.90 4.74
C THR A 108 1.20 8.45 4.41
N VAL A 109 1.27 7.58 5.41
CA VAL A 109 1.68 6.17 5.21
C VAL A 109 0.60 5.33 4.54
N ASN A 110 -0.69 5.52 4.91
CA ASN A 110 -1.77 4.66 4.43
C ASN A 110 -2.35 5.11 3.07
N THR A 111 -2.20 6.39 2.70
CA THR A 111 -2.89 6.97 1.53
C THR A 111 -1.94 7.66 0.56
N ILE A 112 -1.14 8.66 1.05
CA ILE A 112 -0.37 9.55 0.18
C ILE A 112 0.87 8.84 -0.36
N ALA A 113 1.62 8.14 0.50
CA ALA A 113 2.81 7.40 0.08
C ALA A 113 2.51 6.29 -0.93
N PRO A 114 1.50 5.41 -0.74
CA PRO A 114 1.14 4.42 -1.74
C PRO A 114 0.62 5.07 -3.04
N TYR A 115 -0.08 6.21 -2.98
CA TYR A 115 -0.48 6.97 -4.16
C TYR A 115 0.75 7.48 -4.92
N LEU A 116 1.67 8.19 -4.26
CA LEU A 116 2.91 8.71 -4.85
C LEU A 116 3.77 7.59 -5.44
N LEU A 117 3.97 6.50 -4.67
CA LEU A 117 4.76 5.35 -5.12
C LEU A 117 4.14 4.72 -6.37
N THR A 118 2.83 4.52 -6.38
CA THR A 118 2.08 4.01 -7.53
C THR A 118 2.29 4.90 -8.75
N GLN A 119 2.03 6.21 -8.64
CA GLN A 119 2.20 7.15 -9.74
C GLN A 119 3.62 7.14 -10.33
N LYS A 120 4.65 7.12 -9.45
CA LYS A 120 6.06 7.11 -9.87
C LYS A 120 6.50 5.79 -10.52
N LEU A 121 5.87 4.66 -10.17
CA LEU A 121 6.19 3.33 -10.69
C LEU A 121 5.29 2.91 -11.86
N LEU A 122 4.20 3.61 -12.16
CA LEU A 122 3.31 3.30 -13.30
C LEU A 122 4.08 3.03 -14.61
N PRO A 123 5.15 3.77 -14.97
CA PRO A 123 5.89 3.51 -16.21
C PRO A 123 6.58 2.13 -16.29
N LEU A 124 6.68 1.40 -15.17
CA LEU A 124 7.24 0.04 -15.14
C LEU A 124 6.20 -1.05 -15.39
N PHE A 125 4.91 -0.69 -15.46
CA PHE A 125 3.82 -1.64 -15.67
C PHE A 125 3.31 -1.59 -17.10
N ASP A 126 2.98 -2.76 -17.62
CA ASP A 126 2.14 -2.91 -18.81
C ASP A 126 0.67 -3.20 -18.42
N ALA A 127 -0.17 -3.48 -19.41
CA ALA A 127 -1.58 -3.82 -19.22
C ALA A 127 -1.81 -5.16 -18.46
N ASN A 128 -0.77 -5.99 -18.31
CA ASN A 128 -0.84 -7.24 -17.52
C ASN A 128 -0.33 -7.05 -16.09
N GLY A 129 0.11 -5.84 -15.76
CA GLY A 129 0.57 -5.49 -14.42
C GLY A 129 -0.56 -5.44 -13.40
N LEU A 130 -0.20 -5.48 -12.12
CA LEU A 130 -1.17 -5.47 -11.04
C LEU A 130 -0.70 -4.62 -9.86
N ILE A 131 -1.59 -3.81 -9.31
CA ILE A 131 -1.39 -3.04 -8.09
C ILE A 131 -2.44 -3.45 -7.07
N VAL A 132 -2.00 -4.05 -5.96
CA VAL A 132 -2.86 -4.43 -4.83
C VAL A 132 -2.67 -3.43 -3.71
N ASN A 133 -3.74 -2.76 -3.31
CA ASN A 133 -3.73 -1.78 -2.24
C ASN A 133 -4.43 -2.33 -0.99
N LEU A 134 -3.71 -2.45 0.13
CA LEU A 134 -4.31 -2.91 1.38
C LEU A 134 -5.25 -1.85 1.96
N SER A 135 -6.53 -2.04 1.71
CA SER A 135 -7.64 -1.33 2.31
C SER A 135 -7.97 -1.90 3.71
N SER A 136 -9.17 -1.70 4.17
CA SER A 136 -9.71 -2.20 5.44
C SER A 136 -11.22 -2.27 5.36
N ALA A 137 -11.85 -3.05 6.23
CA ALA A 137 -13.28 -2.95 6.51
C ALA A 137 -13.63 -1.64 7.26
N ALA A 138 -12.68 -1.06 7.99
CA ALA A 138 -12.85 0.22 8.65
C ALA A 138 -12.70 1.36 7.62
N GLN A 139 -13.84 1.93 7.22
CA GLN A 139 -13.94 3.03 6.26
C GLN A 139 -14.91 4.09 6.78
N SER A 140 -14.57 5.37 6.63
CA SER A 140 -15.44 6.51 6.94
C SER A 140 -15.17 7.67 5.99
N SER A 141 -16.18 8.53 5.76
CA SER A 141 -16.09 9.69 4.85
C SER A 141 -14.84 10.52 5.10
N VAL A 142 -14.14 10.86 4.02
CA VAL A 142 -12.85 11.55 4.05
C VAL A 142 -13.04 13.05 4.20
N ASP A 143 -12.41 13.63 5.22
CA ASP A 143 -12.21 15.07 5.32
C ASP A 143 -10.94 15.47 4.55
N LEU A 144 -11.11 16.13 3.41
CA LEU A 144 -9.99 16.57 2.57
C LEU A 144 -9.10 17.60 3.28
N GLY A 145 -9.66 18.40 4.21
CA GLY A 145 -8.89 19.31 5.03
C GLY A 145 -7.92 18.60 5.97
N ALA A 146 -8.31 17.45 6.52
CA ALA A 146 -7.46 16.64 7.37
C ALA A 146 -6.27 15.98 6.63
N ILE A 147 -6.36 15.81 5.31
CA ILE A 147 -5.24 15.30 4.50
C ILE A 147 -4.11 16.34 4.42
N VAL A 148 -4.45 17.62 4.25
CA VAL A 148 -3.49 18.69 4.01
C VAL A 148 -3.05 19.41 5.30
N SER A 149 -3.82 19.26 6.39
CA SER A 149 -3.54 19.91 7.68
C SER A 149 -3.86 18.96 8.83
N PRO A 150 -2.84 18.42 9.51
CA PRO A 150 -3.06 17.46 10.60
C PRO A 150 -3.76 18.11 11.78
N ASN A 151 -4.74 17.43 12.35
CA ASN A 151 -5.37 17.82 13.61
C ASN A 151 -4.93 16.83 14.70
N PRO A 152 -4.06 17.26 15.65
CA PRO A 152 -3.52 16.38 16.70
C PRO A 152 -4.58 15.86 17.67
N ASP A 153 -5.73 16.51 17.77
CA ASP A 153 -6.82 16.09 18.66
C ASP A 153 -7.71 15.00 18.06
N THR A 154 -7.46 14.62 16.78
CA THR A 154 -8.26 13.59 16.14
C THR A 154 -7.84 12.20 16.62
N LEU A 155 -8.84 11.39 17.03
CA LEU A 155 -8.63 10.03 17.50
C LEU A 155 -8.08 9.11 16.38
N ASP A 156 -7.27 8.12 16.76
CA ASP A 156 -6.61 7.19 15.83
C ASP A 156 -7.60 6.44 14.92
N GLY A 157 -8.71 5.92 15.48
CA GLY A 157 -9.69 5.15 14.74
C GLY A 157 -10.35 5.90 13.57
N PRO A 158 -10.94 7.08 13.80
CA PRO A 158 -11.51 7.91 12.74
C PRO A 158 -10.53 8.25 11.62
N ILE A 159 -9.30 8.70 11.94
CA ILE A 159 -8.29 9.04 10.92
C ILE A 159 -7.84 7.81 10.15
N TYR A 160 -7.63 6.68 10.84
CA TYR A 160 -7.32 5.41 10.16
C TYR A 160 -8.41 5.02 9.17
N ALA A 161 -9.69 5.06 9.60
CA ALA A 161 -10.82 4.71 8.74
C ALA A 161 -10.92 5.64 7.51
N GLN A 162 -10.71 6.94 7.68
CA GLN A 162 -10.64 7.90 6.58
C GLN A 162 -9.46 7.61 5.65
N SER A 163 -8.27 7.29 6.17
CA SER A 163 -7.09 6.98 5.37
C SER A 163 -7.29 5.73 4.51
N LYS A 164 -7.99 4.72 5.05
CA LYS A 164 -8.30 3.48 4.31
C LYS A 164 -9.39 3.67 3.28
N LEU A 165 -10.38 4.54 3.55
CA LEU A 165 -11.34 4.93 2.52
C LEU A 165 -10.66 5.74 1.42
N ALA A 166 -9.81 6.71 1.75
CA ALA A 166 -9.09 7.52 0.75
C ALA A 166 -8.22 6.65 -0.17
N LEU A 167 -7.53 5.64 0.37
CA LEU A 167 -6.81 4.64 -0.42
C LEU A 167 -7.74 3.91 -1.39
N THR A 168 -8.91 3.49 -0.93
CA THR A 168 -9.91 2.78 -1.76
C THR A 168 -10.46 3.69 -2.86
N MET A 169 -10.77 4.95 -2.52
CA MET A 169 -11.30 5.96 -3.46
C MET A 169 -10.32 6.21 -4.61
N TRP A 170 -9.05 6.50 -4.33
CA TRP A 170 -8.09 6.75 -5.40
C TRP A 170 -7.74 5.47 -6.19
N SER A 171 -7.79 4.30 -5.54
CA SER A 171 -7.62 3.02 -6.24
C SER A 171 -8.67 2.80 -7.32
N ILE A 172 -9.93 3.02 -6.98
CA ILE A 172 -11.07 2.92 -7.92
C ILE A 172 -10.97 3.99 -9.01
N HIS A 173 -10.65 5.22 -8.62
CA HIS A 173 -10.50 6.32 -9.58
C HIS A 173 -9.41 6.03 -10.61
N LEU A 174 -8.22 5.66 -10.15
CA LEU A 174 -7.07 5.38 -11.02
C LEU A 174 -7.31 4.15 -11.90
N ALA A 175 -7.98 3.10 -11.38
CA ALA A 175 -8.39 1.95 -12.17
C ALA A 175 -9.29 2.35 -13.35
N HIS A 176 -10.28 3.21 -13.11
CA HIS A 176 -11.16 3.73 -14.18
C HIS A 176 -10.41 4.63 -15.16
N GLN A 177 -9.48 5.45 -14.69
CA GLN A 177 -8.69 6.34 -15.53
C GLN A 177 -7.74 5.58 -16.47
N LEU A 178 -7.11 4.52 -15.98
CA LEU A 178 -6.18 3.70 -16.76
C LEU A 178 -6.91 2.76 -17.73
N GLY A 179 -8.11 2.28 -17.35
CA GLY A 179 -8.87 1.34 -18.17
C GLY A 179 -8.05 0.11 -18.54
N ASP A 180 -8.20 -0.36 -19.76
CA ASP A 180 -7.49 -1.55 -20.28
C ASP A 180 -6.05 -1.26 -20.73
N GLN A 181 -5.58 -0.03 -20.62
CA GLN A 181 -4.24 0.37 -21.07
C GLN A 181 -3.19 0.33 -19.97
N GLY A 182 -3.60 0.22 -18.71
CA GLY A 182 -2.70 0.18 -17.56
C GLY A 182 -2.86 -1.09 -16.73
N PRO A 183 -2.10 -1.19 -15.62
CA PRO A 183 -2.21 -2.30 -14.69
C PRO A 183 -3.58 -2.35 -14.03
N LEU A 184 -4.01 -3.53 -13.62
CA LEU A 184 -5.15 -3.70 -12.74
C LEU A 184 -4.87 -3.04 -11.38
N ILE A 185 -5.86 -2.38 -10.78
CA ILE A 185 -5.72 -1.80 -9.43
C ILE A 185 -6.86 -2.30 -8.54
N ILE A 186 -6.49 -3.00 -7.47
CA ILE A 186 -7.45 -3.72 -6.63
C ILE A 186 -7.26 -3.32 -5.16
N PRO A 187 -8.22 -2.61 -4.55
CA PRO A 187 -8.26 -2.42 -3.11
C PRO A 187 -8.78 -3.69 -2.42
N VAL A 188 -8.02 -4.18 -1.43
CA VAL A 188 -8.31 -5.43 -0.71
C VAL A 188 -8.36 -5.19 0.80
N ASN A 189 -9.47 -5.54 1.45
CA ASN A 189 -9.48 -5.77 2.89
C ASN A 189 -8.91 -7.16 3.18
N PRO A 190 -7.76 -7.29 3.88
CA PRO A 190 -7.09 -8.59 4.05
C PRO A 190 -7.77 -9.51 5.08
N ALA A 191 -8.72 -9.08 5.77
CA ALA A 191 -9.57 -9.55 6.86
C ALA A 191 -9.36 -8.73 8.15
N SER A 192 -10.37 -8.77 9.01
CA SER A 192 -10.41 -8.04 10.28
C SER A 192 -9.60 -8.76 11.37
N PHE A 193 -9.02 -7.97 12.28
CA PHE A 193 -8.36 -8.45 13.49
C PHE A 193 -7.26 -9.50 13.26
N LEU A 194 -6.51 -9.41 12.17
CA LEU A 194 -5.32 -10.24 11.95
C LEU A 194 -4.25 -9.90 12.99
N GLY A 195 -3.50 -10.90 13.48
CA GLY A 195 -2.52 -10.81 14.57
C GLY A 195 -1.28 -9.97 14.28
N SER A 196 -1.47 -8.84 13.63
CA SER A 196 -0.42 -7.88 13.32
C SER A 196 -0.13 -6.95 14.51
N LYS A 197 1.07 -6.34 14.49
CA LYS A 197 1.41 -5.29 15.46
C LYS A 197 0.37 -4.17 15.47
N LEU A 198 -0.18 -3.82 14.29
CA LEU A 198 -1.23 -2.81 14.14
C LEU A 198 -2.46 -3.15 15.00
N VAL A 199 -2.96 -4.38 14.92
CA VAL A 199 -4.14 -4.83 15.71
C VAL A 199 -3.81 -4.90 17.19
N LYS A 200 -2.62 -5.37 17.55
CA LYS A 200 -2.18 -5.40 18.94
C LYS A 200 -2.08 -3.99 19.54
N ASP A 201 -1.48 -3.05 18.83
CA ASP A 201 -1.33 -1.66 19.29
C ASP A 201 -2.68 -0.92 19.32
N ALA A 202 -3.61 -1.23 18.40
CA ALA A 202 -4.92 -0.60 18.32
C ALA A 202 -5.92 -1.11 19.35
N TYR A 203 -5.97 -2.44 19.54
CA TYR A 203 -7.06 -3.11 20.26
C TYR A 203 -6.59 -3.94 21.45
N GLY A 204 -5.27 -4.14 21.63
CA GLY A 204 -4.72 -5.00 22.68
C GLY A 204 -5.00 -6.50 22.48
N LEU A 205 -5.38 -6.91 21.27
CA LEU A 205 -5.75 -8.29 20.92
C LEU A 205 -4.57 -9.03 20.30
N GLU A 206 -4.47 -10.33 20.53
CA GLU A 206 -3.50 -11.21 19.83
C GLU A 206 -3.82 -11.32 18.34
N GLY A 207 -5.11 -11.25 17.99
CA GLY A 207 -5.62 -11.30 16.61
C GLY A 207 -5.63 -12.71 16.00
N ASN A 208 -6.17 -12.79 14.79
CA ASN A 208 -6.27 -14.02 13.99
C ASN A 208 -4.95 -14.33 13.26
N ASP A 209 -4.87 -15.50 12.63
CA ASP A 209 -3.71 -15.91 11.84
C ASP A 209 -3.37 -14.92 10.72
N LEU A 210 -2.13 -14.46 10.69
CA LEU A 210 -1.60 -13.60 9.63
C LEU A 210 -1.61 -14.26 8.25
N GLY A 211 -1.55 -15.60 8.23
CA GLY A 211 -1.63 -16.42 7.02
C GLY A 211 -2.89 -16.16 6.21
N ILE A 212 -4.01 -15.84 6.86
CA ILE A 212 -5.28 -15.48 6.19
C ILE A 212 -5.09 -14.22 5.32
N GLY A 213 -4.44 -13.21 5.87
CA GLY A 213 -4.15 -11.97 5.14
C GLY A 213 -3.08 -12.15 4.06
N ALA A 214 -2.09 -12.99 4.31
CA ALA A 214 -1.05 -13.29 3.33
C ALA A 214 -1.60 -14.13 2.16
N ASP A 215 -2.48 -15.10 2.43
CA ASP A 215 -3.13 -15.92 1.41
C ASP A 215 -3.93 -15.05 0.43
N ILE A 216 -4.78 -14.16 0.95
CA ILE A 216 -5.57 -13.30 0.04
C ILE A 216 -4.69 -12.37 -0.80
N LEU A 217 -3.56 -11.88 -0.27
CA LEU A 217 -2.65 -11.07 -1.06
C LEU A 217 -1.94 -11.89 -2.16
N CYS A 218 -1.55 -13.13 -1.86
CA CYS A 218 -1.01 -14.05 -2.87
C CYS A 218 -2.06 -14.41 -3.91
N ARG A 219 -3.31 -14.67 -3.51
CA ARG A 219 -4.43 -14.93 -4.44
C ARG A 219 -4.71 -13.72 -5.32
N ALA A 220 -4.81 -12.51 -4.74
CA ALA A 220 -5.00 -11.29 -5.50
C ALA A 220 -3.86 -11.08 -6.52
N ALA A 221 -2.63 -11.41 -6.13
CA ALA A 221 -1.44 -11.25 -6.96
C ALA A 221 -1.33 -12.27 -8.12
N LEU A 222 -1.79 -13.50 -7.93
CA LEU A 222 -1.43 -14.61 -8.81
C LEU A 222 -2.62 -15.39 -9.38
N SER A 223 -3.82 -15.23 -8.84
CA SER A 223 -4.99 -16.02 -9.23
C SER A 223 -5.79 -15.37 -10.35
N GLU A 224 -6.27 -16.18 -11.28
CA GLU A 224 -7.23 -15.80 -12.33
C GLU A 224 -8.54 -15.19 -11.77
N GLU A 225 -8.88 -15.49 -10.51
CA GLU A 225 -10.04 -14.93 -9.81
C GLU A 225 -10.08 -13.39 -9.85
N PHE A 226 -8.90 -12.76 -9.87
CA PHE A 226 -8.76 -11.32 -9.84
C PHE A 226 -8.48 -10.68 -11.22
N SER A 227 -8.45 -11.46 -12.30
CA SER A 227 -8.11 -10.97 -13.65
C SER A 227 -9.03 -9.88 -14.19
N ASN A 228 -10.27 -9.81 -13.69
CA ASN A 228 -11.27 -8.80 -14.08
C ASN A 228 -11.70 -7.92 -12.88
N ALA A 229 -10.79 -7.71 -11.92
CA ALA A 229 -11.12 -7.07 -10.64
C ALA A 229 -10.64 -5.62 -10.54
N SER A 230 -10.14 -5.01 -11.62
CA SER A 230 -9.68 -3.61 -11.59
C SER A 230 -10.82 -2.69 -11.13
N GLY A 231 -10.53 -1.85 -10.13
CA GLY A 231 -11.51 -0.94 -9.53
C GLY A 231 -12.55 -1.59 -8.62
N LYS A 232 -12.50 -2.91 -8.37
CA LYS A 232 -13.42 -3.62 -7.47
C LYS A 232 -12.77 -3.82 -6.10
N TYR A 233 -13.53 -3.55 -5.05
CA TYR A 233 -13.11 -3.80 -3.67
C TYR A 233 -13.35 -5.26 -3.29
N PHE A 234 -12.32 -5.93 -2.78
CA PHE A 234 -12.43 -7.29 -2.25
C PHE A 234 -12.45 -7.26 -0.72
N ASP A 235 -13.47 -7.88 -0.13
CA ASP A 235 -13.63 -8.01 1.32
C ASP A 235 -13.35 -9.45 1.77
N ASN A 236 -12.17 -9.70 2.34
CA ASN A 236 -11.79 -11.04 2.78
C ASN A 236 -12.50 -11.52 4.06
N ASP A 237 -13.19 -10.64 4.80
CA ASP A 237 -14.06 -11.08 5.90
C ASP A 237 -15.26 -11.89 5.38
N SER A 238 -15.73 -11.57 4.19
CA SER A 238 -16.81 -12.33 3.51
C SER A 238 -16.30 -13.23 2.38
N GLY A 239 -15.06 -13.07 1.95
CA GLY A 239 -14.48 -13.78 0.81
C GLY A 239 -15.06 -13.37 -0.55
N LEU A 240 -15.59 -12.15 -0.69
CA LEU A 240 -16.32 -11.69 -1.88
C LEU A 240 -15.89 -10.30 -2.33
N PHE A 241 -16.08 -10.02 -3.63
CA PHE A 241 -16.14 -8.64 -4.12
C PHE A 241 -17.42 -7.99 -3.60
N LYS A 242 -17.28 -6.81 -2.97
CA LYS A 242 -18.36 -6.03 -2.40
C LYS A 242 -18.25 -4.56 -2.76
N ASP A 243 -19.35 -3.85 -2.57
CA ASP A 243 -19.31 -2.40 -2.56
C ASP A 243 -18.53 -1.91 -1.32
N PRO A 244 -17.55 -1.01 -1.48
CA PRO A 244 -16.90 -0.32 -0.38
C PRO A 244 -17.85 0.72 0.23
N HIS A 245 -17.35 1.60 1.10
CA HIS A 245 -18.11 2.77 1.56
C HIS A 245 -18.64 3.57 0.36
N ALA A 246 -19.88 4.09 0.48
CA ALA A 246 -20.59 4.75 -0.62
C ALA A 246 -19.82 5.91 -1.27
N ASP A 247 -18.97 6.60 -0.51
CA ASP A 247 -18.13 7.69 -1.05
C ASP A 247 -17.13 7.20 -2.10
N ALA A 248 -16.63 5.98 -1.98
CA ALA A 248 -15.71 5.39 -2.96
C ALA A 248 -16.39 5.05 -4.30
N LEU A 249 -17.72 4.93 -4.30
CA LEU A 249 -18.52 4.73 -5.52
C LEU A 249 -18.94 6.06 -6.17
N ASN A 250 -18.63 7.19 -5.55
CA ASN A 250 -18.94 8.51 -6.05
C ASN A 250 -17.76 9.09 -6.84
N ALA A 251 -17.88 9.12 -8.16
CA ALA A 251 -16.83 9.58 -9.07
C ALA A 251 -16.39 11.04 -8.80
N GLU A 252 -17.31 11.93 -8.40
CA GLU A 252 -17.00 13.33 -8.10
C GLU A 252 -16.16 13.44 -6.81
N LYS A 253 -16.50 12.67 -5.77
CA LYS A 253 -15.71 12.62 -4.53
C LYS A 253 -14.33 12.04 -4.77
N ASN A 254 -14.23 10.99 -5.58
CA ASN A 254 -12.96 10.39 -5.94
C ASN A 254 -12.08 11.38 -6.71
N GLN A 255 -12.64 12.09 -7.67
CA GLN A 255 -11.93 13.14 -8.41
C GLN A 255 -11.43 14.27 -7.52
N LYS A 256 -12.25 14.74 -6.56
CA LYS A 256 -11.85 15.78 -5.60
C LYS A 256 -10.70 15.32 -4.72
N LEU A 257 -10.75 14.07 -4.23
CA LEU A 257 -9.66 13.48 -3.46
C LEU A 257 -8.36 13.43 -4.27
N VAL A 258 -8.41 12.89 -5.49
CA VAL A 258 -7.22 12.77 -6.35
C VAL A 258 -6.65 14.15 -6.68
N THR A 259 -7.49 15.13 -7.01
CA THR A 259 -7.04 16.51 -7.22
C THR A 259 -6.34 17.09 -5.98
N THR A 260 -6.87 16.83 -4.78
CA THR A 260 -6.24 17.26 -3.51
C THR A 260 -4.88 16.59 -3.32
N LEU A 261 -4.76 15.29 -3.61
CA LEU A 261 -3.50 14.56 -3.51
C LEU A 261 -2.46 15.09 -4.51
N ASP A 262 -2.86 15.34 -5.75
CA ASP A 262 -1.98 15.86 -6.80
C ASP A 262 -1.45 17.25 -6.45
N GLN A 263 -2.32 18.15 -5.99
CA GLN A 263 -1.93 19.49 -5.53
C GLN A 263 -0.97 19.43 -4.36
N LEU A 264 -1.29 18.62 -3.34
CA LEU A 264 -0.43 18.42 -2.18
C LEU A 264 0.96 17.93 -2.58
N LEU A 265 1.03 16.92 -3.47
CA LEU A 265 2.30 16.35 -3.92
C LEU A 265 3.11 17.34 -4.75
N ALA A 266 2.48 18.13 -5.62
CA ALA A 266 3.14 19.18 -6.38
C ALA A 266 3.80 20.20 -5.42
N GLU A 267 3.04 20.73 -4.45
CA GLU A 267 3.53 21.69 -3.47
C GLU A 267 4.70 21.12 -2.63
N GLN A 268 4.54 19.91 -2.08
CA GLN A 268 5.53 19.29 -1.20
C GLN A 268 6.84 18.91 -1.93
N LEU A 269 6.78 18.49 -3.19
CA LEU A 269 7.95 18.09 -3.95
C LEU A 269 8.67 19.30 -4.58
N GLU A 270 7.95 20.35 -5.00
CA GLU A 270 8.54 21.60 -5.47
C GLU A 270 9.28 22.35 -4.36
N LEU A 271 8.70 22.48 -3.16
CA LEU A 271 9.34 23.14 -2.02
C LEU A 271 10.71 22.49 -1.71
N LYS A 272 10.85 21.18 -1.88
CA LYS A 272 12.11 20.45 -1.63
C LYS A 272 13.13 20.59 -2.75
N SER A 273 12.70 20.80 -3.99
CA SER A 273 13.61 21.05 -5.12
C SER A 273 14.36 22.38 -5.01
N HIS A 274 13.74 23.39 -4.37
CA HIS A 274 14.32 24.72 -4.16
C HIS A 274 15.17 24.84 -2.89
N SER A 275 15.16 23.78 -2.03
CA SER A 275 15.93 23.77 -0.76
C SER A 275 17.25 22.99 -0.85
N ARG A 276 17.59 22.50 -2.04
CA ARG A 276 18.85 21.83 -2.38
C ARG A 276 19.75 22.75 -3.21
#